data_34028831ea5b74b1862442946971ad87
#
_entry.id   34028831ea5b74b1862442946971ad87
#
_cell.length_a   1.000
_cell.length_b   1.000
_cell.length_c   1.000
_cell.angle_alpha   90.00
_cell.angle_beta   90.00
_cell.angle_gamma   90.00
#
_symmetry.space_group_name_H-M   'P 1'
#
loop_
_entity.id
_entity.type
_entity.pdbx_description
1 polymer ?
#
loop_
_entity_poly.entity_id
_entity_poly.type
_entity_poly.pdbx_seq_one_letter_code
_entity_poly.pdbx_strand_id
1 'polypeptide(L)'
;GGYCNGGDREGLKQLIDNGVSYASQLGMYVIIDWHILSDGNPNQHKDEALEFFDEMSSKYVGYNNVIYEICNEPQNSDWNSQIKPYAQEVTARIRQHTDALILVGTNRWSQDVDEVIGNRLDDDNVMYVVHFYAGTQKEWVRNKMIAALDAGIPVFISECSICDASGNGGIDYGSADAWFSLLNERGISYIAWSLSNKSETSALINSWCDKLSDWSDDDLSDTGRWFKNMMSR
;
A
#
# COMPACT_ATOMS: atom_id res chain seq x y z
N GLY A 1 -4.90 -10.65 -17.96
CA GLY A 1 -5.86 -9.66 -17.48
C GLY A 1 -5.88 -9.61 -15.97
N GLY A 2 -6.33 -8.47 -15.41
CA GLY A 2 -6.53 -8.34 -13.98
C GLY A 2 -7.81 -9.05 -13.52
N TYR A 3 -8.02 -9.09 -12.20
CA TYR A 3 -9.15 -9.77 -11.55
C TYR A 3 -10.52 -9.39 -12.14
N CYS A 4 -10.75 -8.10 -12.41
CA CYS A 4 -11.99 -7.59 -13.00
C CYS A 4 -12.00 -7.58 -14.54
N ASN A 5 -10.87 -7.85 -15.21
CA ASN A 5 -10.70 -7.69 -16.64
C ASN A 5 -10.41 -9.03 -17.35
N GLY A 6 -11.13 -10.09 -16.98
CA GLY A 6 -11.04 -11.40 -17.61
C GLY A 6 -9.79 -12.21 -17.25
N GLY A 7 -9.11 -11.87 -16.15
CA GLY A 7 -8.02 -12.67 -15.60
C GLY A 7 -8.52 -13.94 -14.92
N ASP A 8 -7.58 -14.85 -14.64
CA ASP A 8 -7.82 -16.08 -13.89
C ASP A 8 -8.03 -15.75 -12.40
N ARG A 9 -9.29 -15.50 -11.99
CA ARG A 9 -9.64 -15.15 -10.61
C ARG A 9 -9.22 -16.21 -9.60
N GLU A 10 -9.39 -17.49 -9.93
CA GLU A 10 -9.04 -18.59 -9.02
C GLU A 10 -7.53 -18.73 -8.88
N GLY A 11 -6.78 -18.60 -9.97
CA GLY A 11 -5.32 -18.57 -9.91
C GLY A 11 -4.78 -17.39 -9.09
N LEU A 12 -5.39 -16.21 -9.21
CA LEU A 12 -5.02 -15.04 -8.40
C LEU A 12 -5.34 -15.26 -6.90
N LYS A 13 -6.48 -15.85 -6.55
CA LYS A 13 -6.81 -16.23 -5.17
C LYS A 13 -5.84 -17.27 -4.62
N GLN A 14 -5.40 -18.24 -5.44
CA GLN A 14 -4.39 -19.21 -5.01
C GLN A 14 -3.03 -18.56 -4.72
N LEU A 15 -2.65 -17.49 -5.46
CA LEU A 15 -1.44 -16.73 -5.15
C LEU A 15 -1.58 -16.00 -3.80
N ILE A 16 -2.76 -15.45 -3.49
CA ILE A 16 -3.04 -14.87 -2.17
C ILE A 16 -2.91 -15.93 -1.08
N ASP A 17 -3.48 -17.12 -1.26
CA ASP A 17 -3.37 -18.23 -0.31
C ASP A 17 -1.92 -18.59 0.00
N ASN A 18 -1.10 -18.67 -1.05
CA ASN A 18 0.32 -18.95 -0.91
C ASN A 18 1.03 -17.81 -0.14
N GLY A 19 0.73 -16.56 -0.48
CA GLY A 19 1.31 -15.38 0.16
C GLY A 19 0.95 -15.32 1.66
N VAL A 20 -0.32 -15.50 2.00
CA VAL A 20 -0.78 -15.54 3.40
C VAL A 20 -0.12 -16.69 4.17
N SER A 21 -0.05 -17.88 3.55
CA SER A 21 0.60 -19.04 4.16
C SER A 21 2.08 -18.79 4.44
N TYR A 22 2.83 -18.26 3.49
CA TYR A 22 4.26 -17.98 3.66
C TYR A 22 4.49 -16.87 4.70
N ALA A 23 3.75 -15.78 4.64
CA ALA A 23 3.87 -14.71 5.61
C ALA A 23 3.59 -15.20 7.04
N SER A 24 2.55 -16.02 7.22
CA SER A 24 2.22 -16.60 8.53
C SER A 24 3.31 -17.52 9.06
N GLN A 25 3.90 -18.37 8.20
CA GLN A 25 5.02 -19.24 8.57
C GLN A 25 6.27 -18.46 8.98
N LEU A 26 6.49 -17.30 8.37
CA LEU A 26 7.64 -16.42 8.62
C LEU A 26 7.39 -15.41 9.75
N GLY A 27 6.19 -15.39 10.35
CA GLY A 27 5.82 -14.41 11.37
C GLY A 27 5.72 -12.97 10.82
N MET A 28 5.39 -12.81 9.54
CA MET A 28 5.24 -11.53 8.86
C MET A 28 3.76 -11.14 8.77
N TYR A 29 3.49 -9.85 8.77
CA TYR A 29 2.20 -9.33 8.29
C TYR A 29 2.09 -9.48 6.77
N VAL A 30 0.86 -9.59 6.26
CA VAL A 30 0.54 -9.65 4.84
C VAL A 30 -0.62 -8.71 4.54
N ILE A 31 -0.47 -7.88 3.53
CA ILE A 31 -1.52 -7.00 3.02
C ILE A 31 -2.16 -7.65 1.80
N ILE A 32 -3.47 -7.84 1.86
CA ILE A 32 -4.30 -8.23 0.70
C ILE A 32 -4.83 -6.93 0.11
N ASP A 33 -4.32 -6.57 -1.06
CA ASP A 33 -4.54 -5.29 -1.69
C ASP A 33 -5.45 -5.38 -2.92
N TRP A 34 -6.49 -4.55 -2.93
CA TRP A 34 -7.32 -4.29 -4.11
C TRP A 34 -6.66 -3.19 -4.95
N HIS A 35 -5.76 -3.64 -5.83
CA HIS A 35 -4.82 -2.80 -6.54
C HIS A 35 -5.45 -2.11 -7.76
N ILE A 36 -6.23 -1.04 -7.52
CA ILE A 36 -6.77 -0.20 -8.60
C ILE A 36 -5.67 0.66 -9.21
N LEU A 37 -5.73 0.87 -10.52
CA LEU A 37 -4.78 1.66 -11.30
C LEU A 37 -5.51 2.61 -12.27
N SER A 38 -5.71 2.16 -13.53
CA SER A 38 -6.42 2.96 -14.56
C SER A 38 -7.92 3.13 -14.27
N ASP A 39 -8.48 2.29 -13.43
CA ASP A 39 -9.83 2.34 -12.88
C ASP A 39 -9.95 3.27 -11.66
N GLY A 40 -9.20 4.34 -11.59
CA GLY A 40 -8.99 5.26 -10.46
C GLY A 40 -10.18 5.60 -9.57
N ASN A 41 -11.43 5.38 -10.02
CA ASN A 41 -12.61 5.45 -9.15
C ASN A 41 -12.90 4.07 -8.56
N PRO A 42 -12.78 3.85 -7.24
CA PRO A 42 -12.98 2.55 -6.62
C PRO A 42 -14.41 2.00 -6.80
N ASN A 43 -15.39 2.84 -7.12
CA ASN A 43 -16.75 2.40 -7.40
C ASN A 43 -16.92 1.72 -8.76
N GLN A 44 -15.92 1.77 -9.65
CA GLN A 44 -16.02 1.15 -10.98
C GLN A 44 -16.17 -0.37 -10.88
N HIS A 45 -15.54 -1.01 -9.90
CA HIS A 45 -15.61 -2.45 -9.63
C HIS A 45 -16.01 -2.74 -8.18
N LYS A 46 -16.94 -1.92 -7.64
CA LYS A 46 -17.35 -2.03 -6.23
C LYS A 46 -17.98 -3.39 -5.92
N ASP A 47 -18.84 -3.90 -6.78
CA ASP A 47 -19.54 -5.16 -6.54
C ASP A 47 -18.54 -6.33 -6.47
N GLU A 48 -17.55 -6.36 -7.37
CA GLU A 48 -16.49 -7.36 -7.35
C GLU A 48 -15.58 -7.21 -6.12
N ALA A 49 -15.33 -5.98 -5.68
CA ALA A 49 -14.56 -5.72 -4.45
C ALA A 49 -15.32 -6.22 -3.22
N LEU A 50 -16.64 -5.99 -3.15
CA LEU A 50 -17.48 -6.49 -2.06
C LEU A 50 -17.49 -8.02 -1.99
N GLU A 51 -17.63 -8.71 -3.13
CA GLU A 51 -17.55 -10.17 -3.20
C GLU A 51 -16.16 -10.69 -2.78
N PHE A 52 -15.10 -10.06 -3.28
CA PHE A 52 -13.72 -10.43 -2.99
C PHE A 52 -13.41 -10.30 -1.51
N PHE A 53 -13.71 -9.15 -0.90
CA PHE A 53 -13.41 -8.94 0.52
C PHE A 53 -14.32 -9.74 1.46
N ASP A 54 -15.55 -10.04 1.07
CA ASP A 54 -16.39 -10.99 1.79
C ASP A 54 -15.75 -12.37 1.88
N GLU A 55 -15.28 -12.88 0.73
CA GLU A 55 -14.61 -14.17 0.64
C GLU A 55 -13.29 -14.18 1.42
N MET A 56 -12.43 -13.18 1.18
CA MET A 56 -11.09 -13.13 1.81
C MET A 56 -11.18 -12.94 3.32
N SER A 57 -12.05 -12.05 3.80
CA SER A 57 -12.19 -11.82 5.25
C SER A 57 -12.82 -13.00 5.99
N SER A 58 -13.76 -13.69 5.37
CA SER A 58 -14.30 -14.95 5.89
C SER A 58 -13.24 -16.06 5.94
N LYS A 59 -12.45 -16.19 4.87
CA LYS A 59 -11.43 -17.23 4.73
C LYS A 59 -10.30 -17.08 5.75
N TYR A 60 -9.86 -15.87 6.02
CA TYR A 60 -8.73 -15.58 6.90
C TYR A 60 -9.13 -15.08 8.29
N VAL A 61 -10.34 -15.33 8.75
CA VAL A 61 -10.88 -14.88 10.04
C VAL A 61 -9.99 -15.27 11.25
N GLY A 62 -9.28 -16.38 11.18
CA GLY A 62 -8.37 -16.85 12.23
C GLY A 62 -6.93 -16.32 12.13
N TYR A 63 -6.63 -15.47 11.15
CA TYR A 63 -5.28 -14.96 10.88
C TYR A 63 -5.11 -13.56 11.47
N ASN A 64 -4.27 -13.41 12.46
CA ASN A 64 -4.02 -12.13 13.14
C ASN A 64 -2.93 -11.28 12.44
N ASN A 65 -2.38 -11.76 11.35
CA ASN A 65 -1.33 -11.10 10.56
C ASN A 65 -1.82 -10.62 9.19
N VAL A 66 -3.11 -10.77 8.87
CA VAL A 66 -3.70 -10.29 7.61
C VAL A 66 -4.22 -8.87 7.79
N ILE A 67 -3.90 -8.01 6.83
CA ILE A 67 -4.34 -6.62 6.70
C ILE A 67 -5.04 -6.50 5.34
N TYR A 68 -6.08 -5.70 5.23
CA TYR A 68 -6.82 -5.49 3.99
C TYR A 68 -6.61 -4.07 3.49
N GLU A 69 -6.06 -3.89 2.29
CA GLU A 69 -6.01 -2.60 1.60
C GLU A 69 -7.12 -2.56 0.55
N ILE A 70 -8.13 -1.72 0.79
CA ILE A 70 -9.39 -1.82 0.06
C ILE A 70 -9.45 -0.97 -1.21
N CYS A 71 -8.49 -0.08 -1.41
CA CYS A 71 -8.29 0.64 -2.68
C CYS A 71 -6.88 1.25 -2.70
N ASN A 72 -6.05 0.78 -3.61
CA ASN A 72 -4.64 1.15 -3.72
C ASN A 72 -4.43 2.66 -4.00
N GLU A 73 -4.83 3.12 -5.17
CA GLU A 73 -4.54 4.48 -5.67
C GLU A 73 -5.75 5.15 -6.35
N PRO A 74 -6.75 5.60 -5.59
CA PRO A 74 -7.84 6.37 -6.15
C PRO A 74 -7.35 7.63 -6.87
N GLN A 75 -7.94 7.92 -8.05
CA GLN A 75 -7.61 9.07 -8.86
C GLN A 75 -8.88 9.80 -9.28
N ASN A 76 -8.84 11.14 -9.29
CA ASN A 76 -9.99 11.96 -9.68
C ASN A 76 -11.29 11.57 -8.97
N SER A 77 -11.16 11.13 -7.72
CA SER A 77 -12.24 10.59 -6.91
C SER A 77 -12.35 11.39 -5.61
N ASP A 78 -13.41 12.13 -5.43
CA ASP A 78 -13.66 12.92 -4.23
C ASP A 78 -13.84 12.03 -2.99
N TRP A 79 -13.17 12.40 -1.89
CA TRP A 79 -13.23 11.64 -0.65
C TRP A 79 -14.66 11.49 -0.14
N ASN A 80 -15.43 12.59 -0.08
CA ASN A 80 -16.73 12.61 0.57
C ASN A 80 -17.81 11.87 -0.23
N SER A 81 -17.80 12.02 -1.55
CA SER A 81 -18.85 11.53 -2.44
C SER A 81 -18.57 10.18 -3.09
N GLN A 82 -17.31 9.74 -3.13
CA GLN A 82 -16.90 8.54 -3.86
C GLN A 82 -16.08 7.58 -3.01
N ILE A 83 -14.91 8.00 -2.48
CA ILE A 83 -14.01 7.09 -1.78
C ILE A 83 -14.59 6.66 -0.43
N LYS A 84 -15.05 7.61 0.40
CA LYS A 84 -15.58 7.30 1.73
C LYS A 84 -16.83 6.40 1.66
N PRO A 85 -17.86 6.65 0.81
CA PRO A 85 -18.98 5.73 0.68
C PRO A 85 -18.59 4.31 0.26
N TYR A 86 -17.68 4.18 -0.72
CA TYR A 86 -17.11 2.90 -1.09
C TYR A 86 -16.43 2.21 0.09
N ALA A 87 -15.55 2.93 0.76
CA ALA A 87 -14.79 2.41 1.90
C ALA A 87 -15.71 1.98 3.06
N GLN A 88 -16.80 2.71 3.33
CA GLN A 88 -17.79 2.34 4.33
C GLN A 88 -18.47 1.01 4.00
N GLU A 89 -18.86 0.79 2.74
CA GLU A 89 -19.52 -0.45 2.32
C GLU A 89 -18.56 -1.65 2.40
N VAL A 90 -17.33 -1.50 1.90
CA VAL A 90 -16.33 -2.58 1.93
C VAL A 90 -15.89 -2.88 3.37
N THR A 91 -15.63 -1.86 4.18
CA THR A 91 -15.32 -2.02 5.60
C THR A 91 -16.43 -2.77 6.33
N ALA A 92 -17.68 -2.36 6.15
CA ALA A 92 -18.82 -3.03 6.76
C ALA A 92 -18.93 -4.52 6.34
N ARG A 93 -18.51 -4.85 5.12
CA ARG A 93 -18.48 -6.23 4.64
C ARG A 93 -17.39 -7.04 5.35
N ILE A 94 -16.17 -6.52 5.44
CA ILE A 94 -15.04 -7.15 6.15
C ILE A 94 -15.39 -7.35 7.64
N ARG A 95 -16.02 -6.36 8.28
CA ARG A 95 -16.40 -6.39 9.70
C ARG A 95 -17.45 -7.43 10.07
N GLN A 96 -18.10 -8.05 9.08
CA GLN A 96 -18.96 -9.21 9.33
C GLN A 96 -18.16 -10.45 9.76
N HIS A 97 -16.86 -10.47 9.46
CA HIS A 97 -16.00 -11.64 9.67
C HIS A 97 -14.83 -11.37 10.64
N THR A 98 -14.23 -10.18 10.62
CA THR A 98 -12.98 -9.90 11.34
C THR A 98 -12.81 -8.44 11.71
N ASP A 99 -12.08 -8.21 12.81
CA ASP A 99 -11.61 -6.87 13.22
C ASP A 99 -10.20 -6.55 12.69
N ALA A 100 -9.70 -7.25 11.67
CA ALA A 100 -8.38 -7.01 11.09
C ALA A 100 -8.21 -5.55 10.64
N LEU A 101 -6.97 -5.05 10.66
CA LEU A 101 -6.65 -3.70 10.19
C LEU A 101 -7.05 -3.53 8.72
N ILE A 102 -7.70 -2.41 8.42
CA ILE A 102 -8.06 -2.00 7.07
C ILE A 102 -7.27 -0.74 6.69
N LEU A 103 -6.70 -0.76 5.50
CA LEU A 103 -6.02 0.38 4.87
C LEU A 103 -6.91 0.96 3.78
N VAL A 104 -7.05 2.28 3.76
CA VAL A 104 -7.92 2.99 2.81
C VAL A 104 -7.08 4.00 2.03
N GLY A 105 -6.94 3.78 0.74
CA GLY A 105 -6.32 4.73 -0.17
C GLY A 105 -7.10 6.03 -0.27
N THR A 106 -6.39 7.13 -0.47
CA THR A 106 -6.95 8.46 -0.62
C THR A 106 -6.82 8.98 -2.05
N ASN A 107 -7.43 10.10 -2.37
CA ASN A 107 -7.38 10.64 -3.74
C ASN A 107 -5.95 10.96 -4.19
N ARG A 108 -5.79 11.21 -5.49
CA ARG A 108 -4.54 11.59 -6.15
C ARG A 108 -3.42 10.58 -5.88
N TRP A 109 -3.68 9.28 -6.22
CA TRP A 109 -2.71 8.20 -5.98
C TRP A 109 -2.29 8.11 -4.51
N SER A 110 -3.27 8.13 -3.60
CA SER A 110 -3.07 8.06 -2.15
C SER A 110 -2.15 9.16 -1.61
N GLN A 111 -2.32 10.42 -2.08
CA GLN A 111 -1.52 11.57 -1.65
C GLN A 111 -2.31 12.62 -0.87
N ASP A 112 -3.64 12.60 -0.95
CA ASP A 112 -4.51 13.63 -0.37
C ASP A 112 -5.12 13.18 0.97
N VAL A 113 -4.29 12.63 1.87
CA VAL A 113 -4.73 12.12 3.18
C VAL A 113 -5.30 13.20 4.10
N ASP A 114 -4.99 14.45 3.86
CA ASP A 114 -5.54 15.60 4.58
C ASP A 114 -7.06 15.79 4.33
N GLU A 115 -7.63 15.25 3.23
CA GLU A 115 -9.07 15.26 2.97
C GLU A 115 -9.88 14.45 4.00
N VAL A 116 -9.23 13.54 4.72
CA VAL A 116 -9.87 12.72 5.77
C VAL A 116 -10.12 13.51 7.06
N ILE A 117 -9.43 14.62 7.27
CA ILE A 117 -9.52 15.41 8.51
C ILE A 117 -10.96 15.87 8.76
N GLY A 118 -11.49 15.51 9.95
CA GLY A 118 -12.85 15.84 10.32
C GLY A 118 -13.94 15.00 9.65
N ASN A 119 -13.57 14.08 8.76
CA ASN A 119 -14.53 13.22 8.05
C ASN A 119 -13.99 11.79 7.79
N ARG A 120 -13.34 11.20 8.79
CA ARG A 120 -12.86 9.81 8.73
C ARG A 120 -14.03 8.80 8.73
N LEU A 121 -13.71 7.53 8.49
CA LEU A 121 -14.64 6.42 8.72
C LEU A 121 -14.95 6.30 10.22
N ASP A 122 -16.13 5.81 10.54
CA ASP A 122 -16.54 5.48 11.91
C ASP A 122 -16.14 4.04 12.23
N ASP A 123 -14.81 3.81 12.28
CA ASP A 123 -14.19 2.54 12.60
C ASP A 123 -12.80 2.81 13.20
N ASP A 124 -12.51 2.24 14.35
CA ASP A 124 -11.28 2.54 15.10
C ASP A 124 -10.07 1.71 14.61
N ASN A 125 -10.28 0.68 13.79
CA ASN A 125 -9.19 -0.15 13.25
C ASN A 125 -9.01 0.03 11.73
N VAL A 126 -9.01 1.29 11.32
CA VAL A 126 -8.74 1.74 9.96
C VAL A 126 -7.57 2.72 9.96
N MET A 127 -6.65 2.58 9.01
CA MET A 127 -5.60 3.57 8.72
C MET A 127 -5.76 4.09 7.29
N TYR A 128 -5.25 5.30 7.06
CA TYR A 128 -5.35 5.98 5.77
C TYR A 128 -4.00 5.98 5.09
N VAL A 129 -4.01 5.64 3.82
CA VAL A 129 -2.80 5.39 3.05
C VAL A 129 -2.21 6.69 2.50
N VAL A 130 -0.89 6.79 2.56
CA VAL A 130 -0.11 7.73 1.76
C VAL A 130 0.90 6.96 0.93
N HIS A 131 0.93 7.24 -0.39
CA HIS A 131 1.97 6.78 -1.29
C HIS A 131 2.91 7.92 -1.65
N PHE A 132 4.20 7.61 -1.75
CA PHE A 132 5.17 8.58 -2.25
C PHE A 132 6.33 7.94 -2.99
N TYR A 133 6.82 8.66 -3.99
CA TYR A 133 8.10 8.44 -4.63
C TYR A 133 8.93 9.71 -4.40
N ALA A 134 9.99 9.60 -3.61
CA ALA A 134 10.69 10.75 -3.04
C ALA A 134 11.24 11.73 -4.09
N GLY A 135 11.50 11.27 -5.32
CA GLY A 135 11.89 12.12 -6.44
C GLY A 135 10.78 13.07 -6.90
N THR A 136 9.51 12.75 -6.65
CA THR A 136 8.34 13.54 -7.09
C THR A 136 7.53 14.11 -5.93
N GLN A 137 7.07 13.27 -5.01
CA GLN A 137 6.29 13.67 -3.84
C GLN A 137 7.23 14.15 -2.75
N LYS A 138 7.32 15.48 -2.62
CA LYS A 138 8.26 16.15 -1.70
C LYS A 138 7.53 16.77 -0.50
N GLU A 139 7.96 17.92 -0.07
CA GLU A 139 7.42 18.64 1.08
C GLU A 139 5.90 18.82 1.05
N TRP A 140 5.33 19.05 -0.11
CA TRP A 140 3.88 19.29 -0.24
C TRP A 140 3.04 18.06 0.17
N VAL A 141 3.49 16.81 -0.09
CA VAL A 141 2.79 15.62 0.41
C VAL A 141 3.13 15.36 1.88
N ARG A 142 4.39 15.56 2.29
CA ARG A 142 4.77 15.46 3.71
C ARG A 142 3.93 16.40 4.59
N ASN A 143 3.68 17.64 4.15
CA ASN A 143 2.86 18.60 4.88
C ASN A 143 1.40 18.14 5.03
N LYS A 144 0.82 17.51 4.01
CA LYS A 144 -0.52 16.89 4.09
C LYS A 144 -0.54 15.74 5.11
N MET A 145 0.45 14.86 5.05
CA MET A 145 0.58 13.76 6.02
C MET A 145 0.77 14.29 7.45
N ILE A 146 1.61 15.31 7.66
CA ILE A 146 1.80 15.94 8.98
C ILE A 146 0.48 16.52 9.48
N ALA A 147 -0.26 17.25 8.64
CA ALA A 147 -1.55 17.82 9.02
C ALA A 147 -2.56 16.73 9.44
N ALA A 148 -2.60 15.61 8.71
CA ALA A 148 -3.44 14.48 9.05
C ALA A 148 -3.04 13.83 10.39
N LEU A 149 -1.74 13.57 10.59
CA LEU A 149 -1.21 13.02 11.84
C LEU A 149 -1.47 13.93 13.04
N ASP A 150 -1.26 15.25 12.90
CA ASP A 150 -1.50 16.23 13.94
C ASP A 150 -3.01 16.38 14.26
N ALA A 151 -3.89 16.04 13.33
CA ALA A 151 -5.34 15.92 13.52
C ALA A 151 -5.78 14.55 14.11
N GLY A 152 -4.85 13.65 14.42
CA GLY A 152 -5.13 12.33 14.99
C GLY A 152 -5.61 11.31 13.96
N ILE A 153 -5.34 11.51 12.67
CA ILE A 153 -5.62 10.54 11.61
C ILE A 153 -4.48 9.52 11.57
N PRO A 154 -4.76 8.21 11.75
CA PRO A 154 -3.74 7.17 11.64
C PRO A 154 -3.34 6.97 10.17
N VAL A 155 -2.02 7.02 9.89
CA VAL A 155 -1.47 6.93 8.53
C VAL A 155 -0.57 5.71 8.39
N PHE A 156 -0.64 5.06 7.23
CA PHE A 156 0.22 3.96 6.81
C PHE A 156 0.80 4.25 5.42
N ILE A 157 2.06 3.94 5.19
CA ILE A 157 2.70 4.03 3.87
C ILE A 157 2.73 2.63 3.26
N SER A 158 1.71 2.26 2.51
CA SER A 158 1.64 0.92 1.88
C SER A 158 2.43 0.81 0.59
N GLU A 159 2.87 1.95 0.02
CA GLU A 159 3.77 1.98 -1.12
C GLU A 159 4.68 3.20 -1.08
N CYS A 160 6.00 3.00 -1.22
CA CYS A 160 6.94 4.10 -1.41
C CYS A 160 8.20 3.67 -2.13
N SER A 161 8.85 4.65 -2.80
CA SER A 161 10.19 4.48 -3.35
C SER A 161 11.00 5.78 -3.24
N ILE A 162 12.29 5.70 -3.56
CA ILE A 162 13.22 6.85 -3.49
C ILE A 162 13.47 7.52 -4.84
N CYS A 163 12.95 6.94 -5.93
CA CYS A 163 13.01 7.50 -7.28
C CYS A 163 11.82 8.43 -7.57
N ASP A 164 11.65 8.84 -8.83
CA ASP A 164 10.46 9.58 -9.24
C ASP A 164 9.21 8.67 -9.41
N ALA A 165 8.04 9.29 -9.53
CA ALA A 165 6.75 8.60 -9.58
C ALA A 165 6.51 7.72 -10.82
N SER A 166 7.40 7.74 -11.81
CA SER A 166 7.34 6.77 -12.91
C SER A 166 7.80 5.37 -12.48
N GLY A 167 8.43 5.25 -11.31
CA GLY A 167 9.10 4.04 -10.86
C GLY A 167 10.46 3.78 -11.53
N ASN A 168 10.80 4.51 -12.58
CA ASN A 168 11.99 4.29 -13.39
C ASN A 168 12.83 5.56 -13.67
N GLY A 169 12.67 6.60 -12.86
CA GLY A 169 13.44 7.83 -13.00
C GLY A 169 14.56 7.98 -11.97
N GLY A 170 15.05 9.21 -11.85
CA GLY A 170 16.17 9.51 -10.95
C GLY A 170 15.83 9.32 -9.47
N ILE A 171 16.85 8.91 -8.70
CA ILE A 171 16.79 8.84 -7.24
C ILE A 171 17.06 10.23 -6.65
N ASP A 172 16.24 10.65 -5.69
CA ASP A 172 16.46 11.86 -4.88
C ASP A 172 16.74 11.46 -3.42
N TYR A 173 18.02 11.23 -3.13
CA TYR A 173 18.45 10.83 -1.79
C TYR A 173 18.12 11.85 -0.71
N GLY A 174 18.23 13.16 -1.02
CA GLY A 174 17.93 14.21 -0.05
C GLY A 174 16.44 14.25 0.33
N SER A 175 15.56 14.08 -0.66
CA SER A 175 14.12 13.97 -0.40
C SER A 175 13.76 12.66 0.28
N ALA A 176 14.43 11.55 -0.07
CA ALA A 176 14.27 10.26 0.60
C ALA A 176 14.64 10.36 2.09
N ASP A 177 15.81 10.91 2.41
CA ASP A 177 16.24 11.11 3.80
C ASP A 177 15.22 11.96 4.59
N ALA A 178 14.66 13.01 3.98
CA ALA A 178 13.64 13.84 4.62
C ALA A 178 12.33 13.07 4.89
N TRP A 179 11.90 12.20 3.96
CA TRP A 179 10.75 11.34 4.15
C TRP A 179 10.97 10.34 5.29
N PHE A 180 12.04 9.57 5.24
CA PHE A 180 12.27 8.49 6.19
C PHE A 180 12.65 8.99 7.58
N SER A 181 13.26 10.17 7.69
CA SER A 181 13.44 10.84 8.97
C SER A 181 12.10 11.18 9.61
N LEU A 182 11.15 11.73 8.83
CA LEU A 182 9.80 12.02 9.30
C LEU A 182 9.04 10.76 9.70
N LEU A 183 9.10 9.69 8.88
CA LEU A 183 8.43 8.41 9.18
C LEU A 183 8.95 7.81 10.49
N ASN A 184 10.28 7.80 10.67
CA ASN A 184 10.90 7.29 11.89
C ASN A 184 10.55 8.14 13.12
N GLU A 185 10.60 9.48 13.01
CA GLU A 185 10.22 10.40 14.09
C GLU A 185 8.78 10.20 14.54
N ARG A 186 7.87 9.95 13.62
CA ARG A 186 6.44 9.77 13.88
C ARG A 186 6.03 8.32 14.10
N GLY A 187 6.95 7.36 13.99
CA GLY A 187 6.67 5.93 14.16
C GLY A 187 5.73 5.35 13.10
N ILE A 188 5.84 5.81 11.84
CA ILE A 188 4.98 5.40 10.73
C ILE A 188 5.56 4.19 10.02
N SER A 189 4.74 3.15 9.85
CA SER A 189 5.11 1.95 9.08
C SER A 189 5.08 2.22 7.58
N TYR A 190 6.00 1.56 6.85
CA TYR A 190 6.10 1.72 5.40
C TYR A 190 6.48 0.43 4.69
N ILE A 191 6.12 0.34 3.40
CA ILE A 191 6.46 -0.75 2.49
C ILE A 191 7.14 -0.18 1.26
N ALA A 192 8.30 -0.75 0.90
CA ALA A 192 9.04 -0.35 -0.28
C ALA A 192 8.45 -0.96 -1.56
N TRP A 193 8.28 -0.18 -2.57
CA TRP A 193 8.00 -0.61 -3.93
C TRP A 193 9.30 -0.69 -4.74
N SER A 194 9.71 -1.91 -5.16
CA SER A 194 9.17 -3.22 -4.85
C SER A 194 10.28 -4.27 -4.81
N LEU A 195 10.07 -5.36 -4.08
CA LEU A 195 10.98 -6.50 -4.09
C LEU A 195 10.82 -7.26 -5.43
N SER A 196 11.44 -6.73 -6.46
CA SER A 196 11.44 -7.26 -7.82
C SER A 196 12.78 -7.04 -8.49
N ASN A 197 13.02 -7.74 -9.59
CA ASN A 197 14.18 -7.53 -10.48
C ASN A 197 13.75 -6.93 -11.83
N LYS A 198 12.68 -6.15 -11.84
CA LYS A 198 12.28 -5.38 -13.04
C LYS A 198 13.39 -4.43 -13.45
N SER A 199 13.50 -4.13 -14.74
CA SER A 199 14.43 -3.12 -15.25
C SER A 199 13.88 -1.71 -15.01
N GLU A 200 13.75 -1.34 -13.74
CA GLU A 200 13.27 -0.03 -13.29
C GLU A 200 13.98 0.39 -12.00
N THR A 201 14.08 1.67 -11.73
CA THR A 201 14.84 2.23 -10.60
C THR A 201 14.24 1.84 -9.24
N SER A 202 12.92 1.68 -9.16
CA SER A 202 12.22 1.28 -7.92
C SER A 202 12.45 -0.17 -7.52
N ALA A 203 12.88 -1.04 -8.45
CA ALA A 203 13.17 -2.44 -8.13
C ALA A 203 14.32 -2.56 -7.13
N LEU A 204 14.16 -3.39 -6.08
CA LEU A 204 15.18 -3.57 -5.05
C LEU A 204 16.32 -4.50 -5.48
N ILE A 205 16.06 -5.37 -6.45
CA ILE A 205 17.02 -6.34 -6.98
C ILE A 205 17.45 -5.88 -8.38
N ASN A 206 18.74 -6.03 -8.70
CA ASN A 206 19.25 -5.74 -10.03
C ASN A 206 18.56 -6.59 -11.10
N SER A 207 18.24 -6.01 -12.25
CA SER A 207 17.50 -6.68 -13.33
C SER A 207 18.22 -7.90 -13.95
N TRP A 208 19.53 -8.01 -13.78
CA TRP A 208 20.31 -9.16 -14.23
C TRP A 208 20.32 -10.32 -13.22
N CYS A 209 19.89 -10.07 -11.97
CA CYS A 209 19.90 -11.08 -10.91
C CYS A 209 18.65 -11.96 -11.04
N ASP A 210 18.88 -13.27 -11.21
CA ASP A 210 17.84 -14.30 -11.31
C ASP A 210 17.66 -15.12 -10.01
N LYS A 211 18.39 -14.76 -8.95
CA LYS A 211 18.27 -15.41 -7.64
C LYS A 211 16.90 -15.12 -7.01
N LEU A 212 16.33 -16.12 -6.36
CA LEU A 212 15.07 -16.01 -5.62
C LEU A 212 15.27 -15.83 -4.11
N SER A 213 16.49 -16.01 -3.61
CA SER A 213 16.87 -15.88 -2.19
C SER A 213 18.39 -15.63 -2.06
N ASP A 214 18.85 -15.39 -0.84
CA ASP A 214 20.27 -15.24 -0.48
C ASP A 214 20.97 -14.14 -1.29
N TRP A 215 20.30 -13.02 -1.48
CA TRP A 215 20.84 -11.85 -2.19
C TRP A 215 22.01 -11.23 -1.40
N SER A 216 23.13 -11.03 -2.09
CA SER A 216 24.26 -10.22 -1.62
C SER A 216 24.04 -8.74 -1.93
N ASP A 217 24.90 -7.87 -1.42
CA ASP A 217 24.85 -6.43 -1.76
C ASP A 217 25.07 -6.17 -3.25
N ASP A 218 25.80 -7.03 -3.94
CA ASP A 218 26.00 -6.92 -5.40
C ASP A 218 24.72 -7.23 -6.18
N ASP A 219 23.83 -8.07 -5.64
CA ASP A 219 22.54 -8.40 -6.26
C ASP A 219 21.53 -7.27 -6.13
N LEU A 220 21.71 -6.36 -5.16
CA LEU A 220 20.79 -5.25 -4.91
C LEU A 220 21.02 -4.07 -5.86
N SER A 221 19.93 -3.43 -6.28
CA SER A 221 19.97 -2.14 -6.97
C SER A 221 20.44 -1.02 -6.03
N ASP A 222 20.62 0.21 -6.53
CA ASP A 222 20.87 1.38 -5.68
C ASP A 222 19.72 1.62 -4.70
N THR A 223 18.47 1.46 -5.16
CA THR A 223 17.27 1.54 -4.31
C THR A 223 17.29 0.43 -3.25
N GLY A 224 17.60 -0.81 -3.64
CA GLY A 224 17.67 -1.93 -2.70
C GLY A 224 18.74 -1.75 -1.62
N ARG A 225 19.93 -1.31 -1.98
CA ARG A 225 21.01 -1.00 -1.02
C ARG A 225 20.61 0.12 -0.06
N TRP A 226 19.94 1.14 -0.56
CA TRP A 226 19.48 2.24 0.27
C TRP A 226 18.45 1.76 1.31
N PHE A 227 17.40 1.00 0.90
CA PHE A 227 16.42 0.45 1.82
C PHE A 227 17.04 -0.50 2.85
N LYS A 228 17.95 -1.40 2.42
CA LYS A 228 18.67 -2.28 3.34
C LYS A 228 19.41 -1.50 4.43
N ASN A 229 20.10 -0.41 4.05
CA ASN A 229 20.80 0.45 4.99
C ASN A 229 19.84 1.18 5.95
N MET A 230 18.65 1.57 5.50
CA MET A 230 17.65 2.19 6.36
C MET A 230 17.06 1.23 7.40
N MET A 231 16.81 -0.02 7.03
CA MET A 231 16.31 -1.05 7.94
C MET A 231 17.34 -1.52 8.98
N SER A 232 18.60 -1.21 8.77
CA SER A 232 19.71 -1.58 9.69
C SER A 232 20.03 -0.50 10.73
N ARG A 233 19.35 0.63 10.70
CA ARG A 233 19.50 1.76 11.62
C ARG A 233 18.49 1.66 12.77
#